data_8e8107f496fec1a694e49d8f0ead395b
#
_entry.id   8e8107f496fec1a694e49d8f0ead395b
#
_cell.length_a   1.000
_cell.length_b   1.000
_cell.length_c   1.000
_cell.angle_alpha   90.00
_cell.angle_beta   90.00
_cell.angle_gamma   90.00
#
_symmetry.space_group_name_H-M   'P 1'
#
loop_
_entity.id
_entity.type
_entity.pdbx_description
1 polymer ?
#
loop_
_entity_poly.entity_id
_entity_poly.type
_entity_poly.pdbx_seq_one_letter_code
_entity_poly.pdbx_strand_id
1 'polypeptide(L)'
;TLLKFDNVMNDQRKVIFEQRLDLLQKSDVSETINEMRHELILDIIHENIPEKSFTDDWDIDTIEKELKRIFNDNSLIKEWVKDPEIDEEILEKKLKDYFDEKYKEKIETFGKEITPSLEKSILMQVIDQNWTDHLSQLEDLRQIVGIRGYGQRDPLNEYKSESFLLFETLLGKFREDTTKTLFHIKMVS
;
A
#
# COMPACT_ATOMS: atom_id res chain seq x y z
N THR A 1 -11.71 -28.60 14.33
CA THR A 1 -12.27 -27.38 13.70
C THR A 1 -11.44 -26.14 14.05
N LEU A 2 -11.08 -25.94 15.32
CA LEU A 2 -10.18 -24.85 15.76
C LEU A 2 -8.83 -24.88 15.06
N LEU A 3 -8.23 -26.06 14.88
CA LEU A 3 -6.95 -26.24 14.19
C LEU A 3 -7.00 -25.78 12.72
N LYS A 4 -8.13 -25.92 12.03
CA LYS A 4 -8.27 -25.49 10.62
C LYS A 4 -8.33 -23.97 10.48
N PHE A 5 -8.95 -23.26 11.41
CA PHE A 5 -8.91 -21.80 11.48
C PHE A 5 -7.50 -21.30 11.79
N ASP A 6 -6.82 -21.94 12.74
CA ASP A 6 -5.44 -21.59 13.11
C ASP A 6 -4.46 -21.82 11.96
N ASN A 7 -4.68 -22.83 11.11
CA ASN A 7 -3.84 -23.09 9.93
C ASN A 7 -3.89 -21.93 8.92
N VAL A 8 -5.04 -21.32 8.70
CA VAL A 8 -5.16 -20.15 7.80
C VAL A 8 -4.31 -19.00 8.32
N MET A 9 -4.42 -18.68 9.60
CA MET A 9 -3.60 -17.64 10.24
C MET A 9 -2.11 -17.96 10.18
N ASN A 10 -1.73 -19.22 10.44
CA ASN A 10 -0.33 -19.64 10.41
C ASN A 10 0.28 -19.58 9.02
N ASP A 11 -0.48 -19.90 7.97
CA ASP A 11 -0.02 -19.79 6.59
C ASP A 11 0.25 -18.32 6.21
N GLN A 12 -0.63 -17.42 6.61
CA GLN A 12 -0.43 -15.98 6.41
C GLN A 12 0.76 -15.45 7.22
N ARG A 13 0.91 -15.92 8.47
CA ARG A 13 2.05 -15.57 9.32
C ARG A 13 3.39 -15.94 8.67
N LYS A 14 3.49 -17.10 8.06
CA LYS A 14 4.70 -17.52 7.35
C LYS A 14 5.08 -16.55 6.23
N VAL A 15 4.11 -16.14 5.42
CA VAL A 15 4.34 -15.16 4.34
C VAL A 15 4.87 -13.84 4.90
N ILE A 16 4.25 -13.31 5.94
CA ILE A 16 4.68 -12.06 6.58
C ILE A 16 6.08 -12.18 7.21
N PHE A 17 6.35 -13.28 7.88
CA PHE A 17 7.67 -13.49 8.51
C PHE A 17 8.78 -13.67 7.48
N GLU A 18 8.51 -14.32 6.36
CA GLU A 18 9.46 -14.43 5.25
C GLU A 18 9.74 -13.06 4.62
N GLN A 19 8.73 -12.25 4.37
CA GLN A 19 8.90 -10.88 3.88
C GLN A 19 9.67 -10.02 4.88
N ARG A 20 9.35 -10.13 6.16
CA ARG A 20 10.04 -9.40 7.21
C ARG A 20 11.52 -9.77 7.30
N LEU A 21 11.82 -11.07 7.21
CA LEU A 21 13.20 -11.57 7.22
C LEU A 21 13.98 -11.10 6.00
N ASP A 22 13.38 -11.15 4.81
CA ASP A 22 13.98 -10.64 3.58
C ASP A 22 14.35 -9.17 3.70
N LEU A 23 13.45 -8.34 4.21
CA LEU A 23 13.72 -6.91 4.45
C LEU A 23 14.83 -6.68 5.49
N LEU A 24 14.87 -7.49 6.55
CA LEU A 24 15.93 -7.40 7.57
C LEU A 24 17.31 -7.73 7.02
N GLN A 25 17.39 -8.67 6.11
CA GLN A 25 18.64 -9.13 5.52
C GLN A 25 19.20 -8.19 4.44
N LYS A 26 18.34 -7.38 3.82
CA LYS A 26 18.77 -6.38 2.84
C LYS A 26 19.57 -5.26 3.52
N SER A 27 20.72 -4.93 2.95
CA SER A 27 21.51 -3.76 3.39
C SER A 27 20.90 -2.44 2.92
N ASP A 28 20.19 -2.47 1.79
CA ASP A 28 19.57 -1.32 1.15
C ASP A 28 18.15 -1.73 0.66
N VAL A 29 17.15 -0.97 1.07
CA VAL A 29 15.73 -1.18 0.71
C VAL A 29 15.19 -0.08 -0.22
N SER A 30 16.05 0.75 -0.76
CA SER A 30 15.65 1.88 -1.61
C SER A 30 14.89 1.44 -2.85
N GLU A 31 15.28 0.34 -3.48
CA GLU A 31 14.56 -0.24 -4.62
C GLU A 31 13.15 -0.66 -4.23
N THR A 32 12.99 -1.36 -3.10
CA THR A 32 11.68 -1.74 -2.56
C THR A 32 10.80 -0.51 -2.31
N ILE A 33 11.34 0.54 -1.73
CA ILE A 33 10.62 1.81 -1.51
C ILE A 33 10.18 2.43 -2.85
N ASN A 34 11.03 2.42 -3.86
CA ASN A 34 10.72 2.95 -5.19
C ASN A 34 9.61 2.13 -5.87
N GLU A 35 9.70 0.81 -5.83
CA GLU A 35 8.68 -0.09 -6.36
C GLU A 35 7.33 0.13 -5.69
N MET A 36 7.28 0.22 -4.38
CA MET A 36 6.06 0.51 -3.62
C MET A 36 5.41 1.82 -4.06
N ARG A 37 6.20 2.85 -4.23
CA ARG A 37 5.71 4.16 -4.69
C ARG A 37 5.12 4.07 -6.09
N HIS A 38 5.80 3.40 -7.01
CA HIS A 38 5.35 3.26 -8.39
C HIS A 38 4.08 2.41 -8.51
N GLU A 39 4.02 1.29 -7.79
CA GLU A 39 2.83 0.44 -7.75
C GLU A 39 1.62 1.18 -7.17
N LEU A 40 1.83 1.99 -6.14
CA LEU A 40 0.77 2.79 -5.53
C LEU A 40 0.22 3.84 -6.51
N ILE A 41 1.07 4.48 -7.29
CA ILE A 41 0.65 5.41 -8.35
C ILE A 41 -0.17 4.68 -9.42
N LEU A 42 0.26 3.49 -9.83
CA LEU A 42 -0.50 2.66 -10.76
C LEU A 42 -1.88 2.29 -10.23
N ASP A 43 -1.98 1.89 -8.98
CA ASP A 43 -3.26 1.55 -8.34
C ASP A 43 -4.21 2.76 -8.36
N ILE A 44 -3.72 3.95 -8.01
CA ILE A 44 -4.52 5.17 -8.03
C ILE A 44 -5.03 5.47 -9.45
N ILE A 45 -4.19 5.31 -10.46
CA ILE A 45 -4.58 5.51 -11.86
C ILE A 45 -5.65 4.50 -12.28
N HIS A 46 -5.40 3.21 -12.09
CA HIS A 46 -6.31 2.14 -12.52
C HIS A 46 -7.68 2.19 -11.83
N GLU A 47 -7.73 2.65 -10.59
CA GLU A 47 -9.00 2.79 -9.86
C GLU A 47 -9.85 3.96 -10.35
N ASN A 48 -9.25 4.97 -10.96
CA ASN A 48 -9.92 6.24 -11.27
C ASN A 48 -9.94 6.59 -12.77
N ILE A 49 -9.29 5.80 -13.60
CA ILE A 49 -9.25 5.98 -15.05
C ILE A 49 -9.76 4.69 -15.72
N PRO A 50 -10.92 4.73 -16.38
CA PRO A 50 -11.41 3.59 -17.15
C PRO A 50 -10.47 3.25 -18.31
N GLU A 51 -10.27 1.97 -18.57
CA GLU A 51 -9.43 1.53 -19.71
C GLU A 51 -9.89 2.15 -21.03
N LYS A 52 -8.92 2.61 -21.80
CA LYS A 52 -9.16 3.19 -23.15
C LYS A 52 -10.14 4.37 -23.16
N SER A 53 -10.21 5.11 -22.05
CA SER A 53 -11.07 6.28 -21.93
C SER A 53 -10.36 7.57 -22.33
N PHE A 54 -11.15 8.61 -22.56
CA PHE A 54 -10.63 9.97 -22.77
C PHE A 54 -10.55 10.72 -21.44
N THR A 55 -9.78 11.81 -21.41
CA THR A 55 -9.56 12.63 -20.22
C THR A 55 -10.85 13.14 -19.58
N ASP A 56 -11.92 13.33 -20.36
CA ASP A 56 -13.23 13.75 -19.85
C ASP A 56 -13.89 12.69 -18.95
N ASP A 57 -13.50 11.43 -19.11
CA ASP A 57 -14.02 10.31 -18.31
C ASP A 57 -13.15 10.01 -17.07
N TRP A 58 -12.03 10.72 -16.89
CA TRP A 58 -11.11 10.49 -15.79
C TRP A 58 -11.56 11.22 -14.53
N ASP A 59 -11.54 10.52 -13.40
CA ASP A 59 -11.84 11.12 -12.10
C ASP A 59 -10.61 11.81 -11.49
N ILE A 60 -10.24 12.95 -12.11
CA ILE A 60 -9.06 13.73 -11.71
C ILE A 60 -9.17 14.25 -10.28
N ASP A 61 -10.36 14.63 -9.83
CA ASP A 61 -10.55 15.15 -8.47
C ASP A 61 -10.26 14.09 -7.42
N THR A 62 -10.69 12.84 -7.65
CA THR A 62 -10.38 11.73 -6.74
C THR A 62 -8.90 11.40 -6.77
N ILE A 63 -8.27 11.36 -7.95
CA ILE A 63 -6.82 11.15 -8.07
C ILE A 63 -6.07 12.22 -7.26
N GLU A 64 -6.40 13.47 -7.44
CA GLU A 64 -5.76 14.58 -6.72
C GLU A 64 -5.90 14.45 -5.19
N LYS A 65 -7.08 14.06 -4.71
CA LYS A 65 -7.30 13.80 -3.28
C LYS A 65 -6.45 12.65 -2.74
N GLU A 66 -6.36 11.56 -3.47
CA GLU A 66 -5.54 10.40 -3.08
C GLU A 66 -4.05 10.75 -3.07
N LEU A 67 -3.57 11.45 -4.10
CA LEU A 67 -2.20 11.93 -4.14
C LEU A 67 -1.88 12.85 -2.96
N LYS A 68 -2.79 13.77 -2.62
CA LYS A 68 -2.63 14.66 -1.47
C LYS A 68 -2.62 13.90 -0.16
N ARG A 69 -3.48 12.91 -0.01
CA ARG A 69 -3.56 12.07 1.19
C ARG A 69 -2.28 11.27 1.43
N ILE A 70 -1.73 10.67 0.39
CA ILE A 70 -0.58 9.76 0.49
C ILE A 70 0.75 10.52 0.44
N PHE A 71 0.90 11.40 -0.55
CA PHE A 71 2.17 12.09 -0.82
C PHE A 71 2.27 13.48 -0.20
N ASN A 72 1.21 13.97 0.43
CA ASN A 72 1.09 15.35 0.92
C ASN A 72 1.30 16.40 -0.19
N ASP A 73 1.04 16.03 -1.42
CA ASP A 73 1.20 16.85 -2.61
C ASP A 73 0.23 16.34 -3.68
N ASN A 74 -0.53 17.22 -4.30
CA ASN A 74 -1.50 16.85 -5.33
C ASN A 74 -0.91 16.84 -6.75
N SER A 75 0.39 17.04 -6.88
CA SER A 75 1.08 17.13 -8.18
C SER A 75 0.61 18.30 -9.05
N LEU A 76 0.99 18.24 -10.31
CA LEU A 76 0.54 19.16 -11.35
C LEU A 76 -0.50 18.51 -12.28
N ILE A 77 -1.24 17.51 -11.76
CA ILE A 77 -2.13 16.70 -12.60
C ILE A 77 -3.18 17.53 -13.32
N LYS A 78 -3.76 18.54 -12.67
CA LYS A 78 -4.74 19.42 -13.30
C LYS A 78 -4.18 20.26 -14.45
N GLU A 79 -2.88 20.52 -14.44
CA GLU A 79 -2.20 21.18 -15.56
C GLU A 79 -1.88 20.19 -16.68
N TRP A 80 -1.42 19.00 -16.33
CA TRP A 80 -1.05 17.98 -17.32
C TRP A 80 -2.24 17.51 -18.15
N VAL A 81 -3.42 17.36 -17.55
CA VAL A 81 -4.62 16.89 -18.25
C VAL A 81 -5.19 17.91 -19.24
N LYS A 82 -4.68 19.15 -19.25
CA LYS A 82 -5.01 20.16 -20.26
C LYS A 82 -4.30 19.91 -21.60
N ASP A 83 -3.26 19.10 -21.60
CA ASP A 83 -2.55 18.70 -22.81
C ASP A 83 -3.45 17.75 -23.62
N PRO A 84 -3.81 18.10 -24.86
CA PRO A 84 -4.68 17.24 -25.69
C PRO A 84 -4.04 15.91 -26.10
N GLU A 85 -2.73 15.78 -25.98
CA GLU A 85 -2.00 14.54 -26.28
C GLU A 85 -1.83 13.63 -25.06
N ILE A 86 -2.33 14.01 -23.87
CA ILE A 86 -2.19 13.21 -22.67
C ILE A 86 -3.00 11.92 -22.78
N ASP A 87 -2.34 10.82 -22.46
CA ASP A 87 -2.97 9.51 -22.26
C ASP A 87 -2.57 8.92 -20.91
N GLU A 88 -3.09 7.75 -20.60
CA GLU A 88 -2.85 7.07 -19.33
C GLU A 88 -1.35 6.77 -19.12
N GLU A 89 -0.63 6.33 -20.15
CA GLU A 89 0.80 6.02 -20.07
C GLU A 89 1.64 7.28 -19.80
N ILE A 90 1.31 8.38 -20.48
CA ILE A 90 1.98 9.67 -20.28
C ILE A 90 1.72 10.19 -18.86
N LEU A 91 0.48 10.09 -18.39
CA LEU A 91 0.13 10.49 -17.03
C LEU A 91 0.88 9.66 -15.98
N GLU A 92 0.90 8.34 -16.15
CA GLU A 92 1.64 7.42 -15.28
C GLU A 92 3.11 7.84 -15.17
N LYS A 93 3.76 8.04 -16.32
CA LYS A 93 5.17 8.46 -16.35
C LYS A 93 5.38 9.80 -15.66
N LYS A 94 4.53 10.79 -15.93
CA LYS A 94 4.62 12.12 -15.30
C LYS A 94 4.46 12.05 -13.80
N LEU A 95 3.52 11.25 -13.28
CA LEU A 95 3.32 11.07 -11.85
C LEU A 95 4.50 10.37 -11.19
N LYS A 96 5.01 9.30 -11.80
CA LYS A 96 6.20 8.59 -11.28
C LYS A 96 7.41 9.51 -11.22
N ASP A 97 7.71 10.22 -12.30
CA ASP A 97 8.85 11.14 -12.35
C ASP A 97 8.71 12.29 -11.33
N TYR A 98 7.50 12.84 -11.19
CA TYR A 98 7.22 13.92 -10.25
C TYR A 98 7.46 13.47 -8.80
N PHE A 99 6.91 12.34 -8.39
CA PHE A 99 7.05 11.85 -7.02
C PHE A 99 8.42 11.22 -6.74
N ASP A 100 9.12 10.74 -7.75
CA ASP A 100 10.53 10.35 -7.62
C ASP A 100 11.40 11.55 -7.27
N GLU A 101 11.19 12.69 -7.94
CA GLU A 101 11.90 13.93 -7.61
C GLU A 101 11.52 14.46 -6.22
N LYS A 102 10.25 14.43 -5.86
CA LYS A 102 9.80 14.81 -4.51
C LYS A 102 10.42 13.94 -3.43
N TYR A 103 10.57 12.66 -3.70
CA TYR A 103 11.23 11.76 -2.77
C TYR A 103 12.73 12.04 -2.63
N LYS A 104 13.42 12.37 -3.72
CA LYS A 104 14.81 12.82 -3.66
C LYS A 104 14.99 14.07 -2.78
N GLU A 105 14.11 15.03 -2.91
CA GLU A 105 14.08 16.22 -2.04
C GLU A 105 13.92 15.82 -0.57
N LYS A 106 13.03 14.84 -0.28
CA LYS A 106 12.86 14.30 1.07
C LYS A 106 14.14 13.65 1.61
N ILE A 107 14.81 12.83 0.80
CA ILE A 107 16.09 12.17 1.16
C ILE A 107 17.14 13.22 1.53
N GLU A 108 17.23 14.30 0.81
CA GLU A 108 18.15 15.40 1.15
C GLU A 108 17.81 16.01 2.51
N THR A 109 16.53 16.14 2.84
CA THR A 109 16.05 16.61 4.15
C THR A 109 16.40 15.63 5.27
N PHE A 110 16.26 14.32 5.03
CA PHE A 110 16.62 13.28 6.01
C PHE A 110 18.13 13.17 6.23
N GLY A 111 18.92 13.39 5.18
CA GLY A 111 20.34 13.11 5.12
C GLY A 111 20.63 11.75 4.50
N LYS A 112 21.51 11.72 3.52
CA LYS A 112 21.84 10.51 2.74
C LYS A 112 22.37 9.36 3.58
N GLU A 113 23.05 9.65 4.67
CA GLU A 113 23.64 8.65 5.58
C GLU A 113 22.56 7.97 6.45
N ILE A 114 21.52 8.70 6.82
CA ILE A 114 20.46 8.24 7.71
C ILE A 114 19.36 7.53 6.93
N THR A 115 19.12 7.90 5.68
CA THR A 115 18.01 7.42 4.85
C THR A 115 17.91 5.89 4.78
N PRO A 116 18.97 5.11 4.53
CA PRO A 116 18.85 3.65 4.46
C PRO A 116 18.31 3.01 5.75
N SER A 117 18.78 3.45 6.89
CA SER A 117 18.30 2.93 8.17
C SER A 117 16.89 3.43 8.51
N LEU A 118 16.56 4.65 8.15
CA LEU A 118 15.22 5.21 8.32
C LEU A 118 14.18 4.45 7.47
N GLU A 119 14.47 4.23 6.20
CA GLU A 119 13.58 3.46 5.30
C GLU A 119 13.33 2.05 5.83
N LYS A 120 14.39 1.36 6.24
CA LYS A 120 14.28 0.02 6.82
C LYS A 120 13.50 -0.01 8.12
N SER A 121 13.74 0.95 8.99
CA SER A 121 13.02 1.09 10.27
C SER A 121 11.52 1.33 10.05
N ILE A 122 11.15 2.17 9.10
CA ILE A 122 9.75 2.43 8.75
C ILE A 122 9.09 1.19 8.15
N LEU A 123 9.74 0.49 7.22
CA LEU A 123 9.23 -0.77 6.69
C LEU A 123 8.94 -1.79 7.78
N MET A 124 9.87 -1.98 8.72
CA MET A 124 9.70 -2.90 9.84
C MET A 124 8.56 -2.49 10.74
N GLN A 125 8.47 -1.22 11.09
CA GLN A 125 7.41 -0.70 11.95
C GLN A 125 6.04 -0.85 11.31
N VAL A 126 5.91 -0.55 10.02
CA VAL A 126 4.63 -0.64 9.30
C VAL A 126 4.20 -2.10 9.15
N ILE A 127 5.10 -3.01 8.77
CA ILE A 127 4.74 -4.43 8.64
C ILE A 127 4.29 -5.03 9.98
N ASP A 128 4.98 -4.70 11.06
CA ASP A 128 4.63 -5.19 12.40
C ASP A 128 3.28 -4.63 12.87
N GLN A 129 3.01 -3.36 12.66
CA GLN A 129 1.74 -2.73 13.02
C GLN A 129 0.59 -3.29 12.19
N ASN A 130 0.78 -3.39 10.88
CA ASN A 130 -0.26 -3.93 9.99
C ASN A 130 -0.56 -5.39 10.28
N TRP A 131 0.44 -6.19 10.63
CA TRP A 131 0.24 -7.56 11.03
C TRP A 131 -0.55 -7.67 12.34
N THR A 132 -0.23 -6.85 13.33
CA THR A 132 -0.97 -6.79 14.60
C THR A 132 -2.44 -6.45 14.39
N ASP A 133 -2.72 -5.43 13.58
CA ASP A 133 -4.09 -5.03 13.23
C ASP A 133 -4.83 -6.15 12.46
N HIS A 134 -4.13 -6.83 11.57
CA HIS A 134 -4.67 -7.95 10.81
C HIS A 134 -5.06 -9.14 11.70
N LEU A 135 -4.23 -9.48 12.68
CA LEU A 135 -4.56 -10.53 13.65
C LEU A 135 -5.84 -10.22 14.42
N SER A 136 -6.02 -8.96 14.80
CA SER A 136 -7.26 -8.51 15.44
C SER A 136 -8.47 -8.66 14.52
N GLN A 137 -8.32 -8.28 13.26
CA GLN A 137 -9.39 -8.44 12.25
C GLN A 137 -9.71 -9.91 11.98
N LEU A 138 -8.73 -10.80 11.96
CA LEU A 138 -8.94 -12.24 11.81
C LEU A 138 -9.72 -12.83 13.01
N GLU A 139 -9.42 -12.38 14.22
CA GLU A 139 -10.16 -12.81 15.42
C GLU A 139 -11.61 -12.34 15.37
N ASP A 140 -11.86 -11.10 15.00
CA ASP A 140 -13.22 -10.57 14.81
C ASP A 140 -13.97 -11.36 13.73
N LEU A 141 -13.31 -11.64 12.60
CA LEU A 141 -13.88 -12.45 11.52
C LEU A 141 -14.26 -13.85 12.00
N ARG A 142 -13.40 -14.49 12.78
CA ARG A 142 -13.64 -15.82 13.34
C ARG A 142 -14.90 -15.86 14.19
N GLN A 143 -15.11 -14.84 15.01
CA GLN A 143 -16.31 -14.71 15.83
C GLN A 143 -17.56 -14.48 14.96
N ILE A 144 -17.47 -13.62 13.97
CA ILE A 144 -18.59 -13.30 13.05
C ILE A 144 -19.03 -14.54 12.25
N VAL A 145 -18.09 -15.28 11.67
CA VAL A 145 -18.44 -16.49 10.89
C VAL A 145 -18.99 -17.60 11.78
N GLY A 146 -18.55 -17.68 13.04
CA GLY A 146 -19.11 -18.59 14.04
C GLY A 146 -20.58 -18.30 14.31
N ILE A 147 -20.98 -17.05 14.41
CA ILE A 147 -22.37 -16.61 14.57
C ILE A 147 -23.20 -16.90 13.31
N ARG A 148 -22.66 -16.58 12.13
CA ARG A 148 -23.31 -16.85 10.82
C ARG A 148 -23.50 -18.34 10.55
N GLY A 149 -22.67 -19.19 11.15
CA GLY A 149 -22.70 -20.66 10.99
C GLY A 149 -23.97 -21.35 11.44
N TYR A 150 -24.88 -20.65 12.10
CA TYR A 150 -26.25 -21.13 12.38
C TYR A 150 -27.15 -21.08 11.14
N GLY A 151 -26.68 -20.49 10.01
CA GLY A 151 -27.30 -20.59 8.70
C GLY A 151 -26.66 -21.70 7.85
N GLN A 152 -27.04 -21.81 6.60
CA GLN A 152 -26.65 -22.90 5.68
C GLN A 152 -25.22 -22.78 5.10
N ARG A 153 -24.38 -21.90 5.60
CA ARG A 153 -23.02 -21.67 5.06
C ARG A 153 -21.96 -22.36 5.92
N ASP A 154 -20.93 -22.90 5.28
CA ASP A 154 -19.78 -23.48 5.94
C ASP A 154 -18.89 -22.36 6.53
N PRO A 155 -18.78 -22.22 7.87
CA PRO A 155 -17.99 -21.17 8.52
C PRO A 155 -16.52 -21.18 8.12
N LEU A 156 -15.93 -22.36 7.93
CA LEU A 156 -14.52 -22.47 7.55
C LEU A 156 -14.26 -21.92 6.15
N ASN A 157 -15.12 -22.23 5.18
CA ASN A 157 -14.99 -21.72 3.82
C ASN A 157 -15.19 -20.20 3.75
N GLU A 158 -16.16 -19.65 4.50
CA GLU A 158 -16.34 -18.21 4.63
C GLU A 158 -15.09 -17.54 5.24
N TYR A 159 -14.55 -18.12 6.31
CA TYR A 159 -13.34 -17.63 6.95
C TYR A 159 -12.15 -17.63 6.00
N LYS A 160 -11.93 -18.70 5.25
CA LYS A 160 -10.86 -18.80 4.26
C LYS A 160 -10.97 -17.71 3.18
N SER A 161 -12.15 -17.50 2.63
CA SER A 161 -12.40 -16.52 1.58
C SER A 161 -12.22 -15.09 2.08
N GLU A 162 -12.83 -14.76 3.22
CA GLU A 162 -12.76 -13.40 3.78
C GLU A 162 -11.38 -13.10 4.35
N SER A 163 -10.69 -14.06 4.97
CA SER A 163 -9.32 -13.88 5.46
C SER A 163 -8.31 -13.69 4.33
N PHE A 164 -8.53 -14.32 3.18
CA PHE A 164 -7.73 -14.09 1.98
C PHE A 164 -7.86 -12.65 1.48
N LEU A 165 -9.09 -12.13 1.42
CA LEU A 165 -9.34 -10.73 1.04
C LEU A 165 -8.73 -9.74 2.03
N LEU A 166 -8.84 -10.01 3.32
CA LEU A 166 -8.19 -9.19 4.37
C LEU A 166 -6.66 -9.21 4.23
N PHE A 167 -6.09 -10.35 3.87
CA PHE A 167 -4.65 -10.48 3.66
C PHE A 167 -4.16 -9.72 2.43
N GLU A 168 -4.90 -9.76 1.33
CA GLU A 168 -4.62 -8.93 0.15
C GLU A 168 -4.67 -7.43 0.50
N THR A 169 -5.66 -7.03 1.28
CA THR A 169 -5.79 -5.66 1.78
C THR A 169 -4.59 -5.27 2.66
N LEU A 170 -4.11 -6.18 3.50
CA LEU A 170 -2.90 -5.98 4.31
C LEU A 170 -1.69 -5.68 3.42
N LEU A 171 -1.47 -6.45 2.35
CA LEU A 171 -0.33 -6.27 1.46
C LEU A 171 -0.39 -4.90 0.73
N GLY A 172 -1.57 -4.50 0.29
CA GLY A 172 -1.78 -3.17 -0.29
C GLY A 172 -1.58 -2.04 0.72
N LYS A 173 -2.09 -2.22 1.93
CA LYS A 173 -1.93 -1.25 3.02
C LYS A 173 -0.48 -1.08 3.44
N PHE A 174 0.31 -2.15 3.40
CA PHE A 174 1.75 -2.08 3.67
C PHE A 174 2.46 -1.10 2.74
N ARG A 175 2.19 -1.14 1.45
CA ARG A 175 2.73 -0.20 0.47
C ARG A 175 2.27 1.24 0.73
N GLU A 176 0.98 1.41 0.95
CA GLU A 176 0.39 2.73 1.21
C GLU A 176 0.93 3.36 2.48
N ASP A 177 0.90 2.64 3.59
CA ASP A 177 1.32 3.16 4.89
C ASP A 177 2.82 3.49 4.92
N THR A 178 3.65 2.67 4.28
CA THR A 178 5.08 2.93 4.15
C THR A 178 5.34 4.21 3.36
N THR A 179 4.76 4.33 2.19
CA THR A 179 4.92 5.49 1.31
C THR A 179 4.38 6.75 1.98
N LYS A 180 3.19 6.67 2.54
CA LYS A 180 2.56 7.78 3.26
C LYS A 180 3.42 8.26 4.43
N THR A 181 3.94 7.36 5.23
CA THR A 181 4.80 7.71 6.37
C THR A 181 6.04 8.45 5.90
N LEU A 182 6.72 7.96 4.87
CA LEU A 182 7.93 8.59 4.32
C LEU A 182 7.67 9.99 3.77
N PHE A 183 6.52 10.24 3.15
CA PHE A 183 6.19 11.55 2.61
C PHE A 183 5.64 12.53 3.65
N HIS A 184 5.11 12.06 4.77
CA HIS A 184 4.53 12.89 5.83
C HIS A 184 5.50 13.16 6.99
N ILE A 185 6.51 12.32 7.17
CA ILE A 185 7.47 12.48 8.25
C ILE A 185 8.28 13.77 8.10
N LYS A 186 8.47 14.50 9.20
CA LYS A 186 9.29 15.71 9.25
C LYS A 186 10.44 15.48 10.19
N MET A 187 11.66 15.79 9.73
CA MET A 187 12.83 15.82 10.62
C MET A 187 12.77 17.07 11.48
N VAL A 188 12.89 16.87 12.78
CA VAL A 188 13.01 17.97 13.74
C VAL A 188 14.45 18.43 13.73
N SER A 189 14.66 19.69 13.37
CA SER A 189 15.99 20.33 13.41
C SER A 189 16.38 20.69 14.84
#